data_46c54d1939bdba6c2d9353c2bc9101b0
#
_entry.id   46c54d1939bdba6c2d9353c2bc9101b0
#
_cell.length_a   1.000
_cell.length_b   1.000
_cell.length_c   1.000
_cell.angle_alpha   90.00
_cell.angle_beta   90.00
_cell.angle_gamma   90.00
#
_symmetry.space_group_name_H-M   'P 1'
#
loop_
_entity.id
_entity.type
_entity.pdbx_description
1 polymer ?
#
loop_
_entity_poly.entity_id
_entity_poly.type
_entity_poly.pdbx_seq_one_letter_code
_entity_poly.pdbx_strand_id
1 'polypeptide(L)'
;MYYFVGNNIGHKTAGIEKAMINRLNLFKAYHYKAKILLLAWNRYLTQTASQYINSEDYINMYDYFQEASNVTSVFSKNWIHYWRNECGYTIKPVSETNDVRIYDQQQFIMYAHFADEAYQKIDYINYFDTSRRKIKRELYDTRGFLSCVRVLSTDQKIQAEYYLSPQGNVKIEKYYDINSNHPYEAKKIILNHLGKTHFLNNETELGAFFIETIYQNSDLFFSDRNLVTSHIFNIVASYIPVIAVLHSTHVKDVTDLAHSPIKNVYKGVFEHLQRYKAIIVSTQQQKADVIERISGVIPVYAIPVGYSSIDMKDYSNENKYVSPKKIISVARYSPEKQLIQQIELINKLKDAFPNIELHMYGFGKEEQHLKERIQELGLEKHVILRGFLKDLTDEYQDAYLNLITSNMEGFSLALLECESHGVPSISYDIQYGPGELIQDGKNGYLVEKNNQHMLFEKVKLLLNNPQLQQSFSHHCIETAQKYSRTQIMLLWKNLLQHFN
;
A
#
# COMPACT_ATOMS: atom_id res chain seq x y z
N MET A 1 5.17 -9.86 21.47
CA MET A 1 4.73 -8.78 20.54
C MET A 1 4.51 -9.36 19.13
N TYR A 2 3.53 -8.84 18.39
CA TYR A 2 3.30 -9.25 16.99
C TYR A 2 3.71 -8.11 16.05
N TYR A 3 4.58 -8.40 15.08
CA TYR A 3 5.10 -7.41 14.15
C TYR A 3 4.65 -7.69 12.71
N PHE A 4 3.96 -6.75 12.10
CA PHE A 4 3.55 -6.80 10.69
C PHE A 4 4.57 -6.02 9.88
N VAL A 5 5.38 -6.73 9.07
CA VAL A 5 6.56 -6.14 8.43
C VAL A 5 6.25 -5.74 7.00
N GLY A 6 6.23 -4.43 6.78
CA GLY A 6 6.03 -3.79 5.48
C GLY A 6 7.19 -2.88 5.10
N ASN A 7 6.99 -2.12 4.04
CA ASN A 7 8.03 -1.23 3.53
C ASN A 7 7.78 0.24 3.92
N ASN A 8 6.58 0.75 3.65
CA ASN A 8 6.22 2.16 3.85
C ASN A 8 4.70 2.33 3.96
N ILE A 9 4.25 3.48 4.48
CA ILE A 9 2.86 3.97 4.42
C ILE A 9 2.88 5.34 3.75
N GLY A 10 2.25 5.45 2.57
CA GLY A 10 2.13 6.68 1.81
C GLY A 10 0.81 7.42 2.08
N HIS A 11 0.61 8.56 1.41
CA HIS A 11 -0.66 9.30 1.46
C HIS A 11 -1.86 8.48 0.95
N LYS A 12 -1.62 7.62 -0.03
CA LYS A 12 -2.62 6.70 -0.58
C LYS A 12 -2.18 5.28 -0.24
N THR A 13 -3.01 4.55 0.50
CA THR A 13 -2.73 3.16 0.87
C THR A 13 -3.20 2.20 -0.22
N ALA A 14 -2.39 1.17 -0.50
CA ALA A 14 -2.77 0.05 -1.36
C ALA A 14 -3.25 -1.15 -0.52
N GLY A 15 -3.64 -2.24 -1.17
CA GLY A 15 -4.23 -3.40 -0.51
C GLY A 15 -3.39 -4.01 0.62
N ILE A 16 -2.06 -4.06 0.46
CA ILE A 16 -1.16 -4.63 1.49
C ILE A 16 -1.11 -3.74 2.74
N GLU A 17 -0.91 -2.43 2.57
CA GLU A 17 -0.90 -1.47 3.68
C GLU A 17 -2.25 -1.50 4.40
N LYS A 18 -3.36 -1.50 3.67
CA LYS A 18 -4.72 -1.60 4.22
C LYS A 18 -4.91 -2.91 5.01
N ALA A 19 -4.40 -4.03 4.48
CA ALA A 19 -4.42 -5.33 5.17
C ALA A 19 -3.64 -5.32 6.49
N MET A 20 -2.43 -4.73 6.52
CA MET A 20 -1.65 -4.59 7.76
C MET A 20 -2.34 -3.70 8.78
N ILE A 21 -2.92 -2.56 8.35
CA ILE A 21 -3.66 -1.63 9.21
C ILE A 21 -4.92 -2.29 9.78
N ASN A 22 -5.69 -3.00 8.96
CA ASN A 22 -6.87 -3.75 9.40
C ASN A 22 -6.49 -4.80 10.46
N ARG A 23 -5.41 -5.55 10.22
CA ARG A 23 -4.90 -6.55 11.17
C ARG A 23 -4.44 -5.92 12.47
N LEU A 24 -3.71 -4.81 12.41
CA LEU A 24 -3.31 -4.05 13.59
C LEU A 24 -4.53 -3.62 14.43
N ASN A 25 -5.53 -3.02 13.79
CA ASN A 25 -6.75 -2.57 14.45
C ASN A 25 -7.53 -3.75 15.05
N LEU A 26 -7.59 -4.88 14.35
CA LEU A 26 -8.20 -6.10 14.86
C LEU A 26 -7.48 -6.62 16.10
N PHE A 27 -6.15 -6.73 16.07
CA PHE A 27 -5.35 -7.19 17.20
C PHE A 27 -5.51 -6.26 18.41
N LYS A 28 -5.46 -4.95 18.22
CA LYS A 28 -5.69 -3.95 19.28
C LYS A 28 -7.08 -4.08 19.90
N ALA A 29 -8.12 -4.27 19.10
CA ALA A 29 -9.50 -4.43 19.58
C ALA A 29 -9.68 -5.66 20.48
N TYR A 30 -8.82 -6.67 20.32
CA TYR A 30 -8.81 -7.88 21.15
C TYR A 30 -7.60 -7.92 22.14
N HIS A 31 -6.99 -6.76 22.43
CA HIS A 31 -5.92 -6.57 23.42
C HIS A 31 -4.61 -7.32 23.12
N TYR A 32 -4.36 -7.67 21.87
CA TYR A 32 -3.07 -8.20 21.45
C TYR A 32 -2.09 -7.06 21.21
N LYS A 33 -0.88 -7.19 21.76
CA LYS A 33 0.20 -6.21 21.51
C LYS A 33 0.77 -6.42 20.12
N ALA A 34 0.53 -5.46 19.22
CA ALA A 34 1.00 -5.52 17.83
C ALA A 34 1.53 -4.16 17.38
N LYS A 35 2.46 -4.19 16.41
CA LYS A 35 3.00 -3.00 15.72
C LYS A 35 3.26 -3.30 14.25
N ILE A 36 3.23 -2.27 13.42
CA ILE A 36 3.71 -2.33 12.04
C ILE A 36 5.19 -1.94 12.02
N LEU A 37 6.04 -2.74 11.36
CA LEU A 37 7.43 -2.39 11.10
C LEU A 37 7.57 -1.90 9.66
N LEU A 38 8.20 -0.74 9.48
CA LEU A 38 8.40 -0.10 8.19
C LEU A 38 9.89 0.02 7.89
N LEU A 39 10.33 -0.59 6.78
CA LEU A 39 11.74 -0.76 6.47
C LEU A 39 12.34 0.36 5.60
N ALA A 40 11.51 1.10 4.86
CA ALA A 40 11.98 2.16 3.99
C ALA A 40 12.14 3.50 4.72
N TRP A 41 13.15 4.27 4.32
CA TRP A 41 13.24 5.67 4.69
C TRP A 41 12.14 6.49 4.02
N ASN A 42 11.43 7.29 4.82
CA ASN A 42 10.40 8.19 4.34
C ASN A 42 10.32 9.41 5.27
N ARG A 43 10.82 10.54 4.82
CA ARG A 43 10.82 11.80 5.57
C ARG A 43 9.43 12.42 5.78
N TYR A 44 8.42 11.90 5.08
CA TYR A 44 7.02 12.30 5.23
C TYR A 44 6.21 11.31 6.08
N LEU A 45 6.85 10.27 6.63
CA LEU A 45 6.16 9.14 7.26
C LEU A 45 5.22 9.59 8.38
N THR A 46 5.68 10.47 9.26
CA THR A 46 4.86 10.95 10.37
C THR A 46 3.56 11.60 9.87
N GLN A 47 3.64 12.39 8.81
CA GLN A 47 2.47 13.04 8.20
C GLN A 47 1.57 12.04 7.46
N THR A 48 2.16 11.06 6.76
CA THR A 48 1.38 10.10 5.97
C THR A 48 0.77 9.01 6.85
N ALA A 49 1.52 8.47 7.81
CA ALA A 49 1.05 7.42 8.70
C ALA A 49 -0.03 7.91 9.68
N SER A 50 0.05 9.14 10.18
CA SER A 50 -0.94 9.72 11.10
C SER A 50 -2.36 9.77 10.53
N GLN A 51 -2.51 9.66 9.23
CA GLN A 51 -3.82 9.57 8.57
C GLN A 51 -4.51 8.21 8.83
N TYR A 52 -3.77 7.17 9.21
CA TYR A 52 -4.25 5.79 9.29
C TYR A 52 -4.00 5.12 10.64
N ILE A 53 -2.89 5.43 11.32
CA ILE A 53 -2.43 4.80 12.56
C ILE A 53 -1.76 5.82 13.48
N ASN A 54 -1.72 5.51 14.79
CA ASN A 54 -1.04 6.36 15.77
C ASN A 54 0.48 6.15 15.70
N SER A 55 1.26 7.13 16.19
CA SER A 55 2.72 7.05 16.21
C SER A 55 3.27 5.88 17.02
N GLU A 56 2.54 5.44 18.06
CA GLU A 56 2.89 4.28 18.89
C GLU A 56 2.67 2.93 18.23
N ASP A 57 1.90 2.89 17.12
CA ASP A 57 1.46 1.68 16.45
C ASP A 57 2.47 1.17 15.40
N TYR A 58 3.53 1.93 15.13
CA TYR A 58 4.56 1.53 14.19
C TYR A 58 5.97 1.83 14.68
N ILE A 59 6.95 1.16 14.07
CA ILE A 59 8.37 1.45 14.20
C ILE A 59 8.93 1.55 12.78
N ASN A 60 9.58 2.66 12.46
CA ASN A 60 10.33 2.78 11.21
C ASN A 60 11.82 2.52 11.47
N MET A 61 12.45 1.70 10.63
CA MET A 61 13.86 1.32 10.77
C MET A 61 14.80 2.53 10.76
N TYR A 62 14.56 3.49 9.88
CA TYR A 62 15.41 4.70 9.80
C TYR A 62 15.19 5.62 10.98
N ASP A 63 13.94 5.89 11.37
CA ASP A 63 13.64 6.67 12.59
C ASP A 63 14.27 6.04 13.84
N TYR A 64 14.28 4.70 13.91
CA TYR A 64 14.91 3.98 15.02
C TYR A 64 16.42 4.24 15.06
N PHE A 65 17.12 4.06 13.96
CA PHE A 65 18.58 4.26 13.92
C PHE A 65 18.99 5.74 13.94
N GLN A 66 18.17 6.63 13.40
CA GLN A 66 18.35 8.08 13.48
C GLN A 66 18.03 8.65 14.87
N GLU A 67 17.53 7.84 15.82
CA GLU A 67 17.08 8.27 17.15
C GLU A 67 15.93 9.28 17.06
N ALA A 68 15.10 9.17 16.01
CA ALA A 68 14.01 10.10 15.70
C ALA A 68 12.61 9.57 16.05
N SER A 69 12.49 8.33 16.59
CA SER A 69 11.19 7.67 16.84
C SER A 69 10.24 8.47 17.74
N ASN A 70 10.79 9.22 18.72
CA ASN A 70 10.01 9.98 19.70
C ASN A 70 10.00 11.50 19.42
N VAL A 71 10.52 11.92 18.26
CA VAL A 71 10.58 13.34 17.89
C VAL A 71 9.27 13.75 17.24
N THR A 72 8.59 14.74 17.82
CA THR A 72 7.33 15.29 17.30
C THR A 72 7.57 16.53 16.42
N SER A 73 8.47 17.42 16.86
CA SER A 73 8.91 18.57 16.08
C SER A 73 10.26 19.05 16.60
N VAL A 74 11.03 19.66 15.72
CA VAL A 74 12.28 20.37 16.03
C VAL A 74 12.09 21.84 15.66
N PHE A 75 12.71 22.74 16.42
CA PHE A 75 12.65 24.18 16.14
C PHE A 75 13.15 24.46 14.71
N SER A 76 12.31 25.10 13.93
CA SER A 76 12.66 25.52 12.57
C SER A 76 13.42 26.83 12.60
N LYS A 77 14.58 26.85 11.97
CA LYS A 77 15.37 28.05 11.71
C LYS A 77 14.62 28.95 10.73
N ASN A 78 14.66 30.27 10.96
CA ASN A 78 14.21 31.21 9.94
C ASN A 78 15.25 31.28 8.80
N TRP A 79 15.09 30.41 7.80
CA TRP A 79 16.05 30.22 6.71
C TRP A 79 16.26 31.50 5.89
N ILE A 80 15.20 32.27 5.60
CA ILE A 80 15.29 33.50 4.82
C ILE A 80 16.10 34.54 5.57
N HIS A 81 15.84 34.70 6.88
CA HIS A 81 16.63 35.63 7.74
C HIS A 81 18.09 35.18 7.81
N TYR A 82 18.32 33.89 8.06
CA TYR A 82 19.66 33.32 8.17
C TYR A 82 20.50 33.56 6.90
N TRP A 83 19.98 33.20 5.73
CA TRP A 83 20.72 33.37 4.48
C TRP A 83 20.95 34.83 4.13
N ARG A 84 19.95 35.73 4.37
CA ARG A 84 20.07 37.13 4.03
C ARG A 84 20.95 37.89 5.00
N ASN A 85 20.73 37.74 6.30
CA ASN A 85 21.29 38.61 7.32
C ASN A 85 22.56 38.05 7.97
N GLU A 86 22.66 36.70 8.11
CA GLU A 86 23.81 36.08 8.72
C GLU A 86 24.84 35.61 7.68
N CYS A 87 24.38 35.13 6.49
CA CYS A 87 25.28 34.69 5.41
C CYS A 87 25.55 35.78 4.37
N GLY A 88 24.77 36.83 4.30
CA GLY A 88 24.91 37.90 3.31
C GLY A 88 24.47 37.50 1.88
N TYR A 89 23.67 36.46 1.75
CA TYR A 89 23.25 35.95 0.45
C TYR A 89 22.06 36.72 -0.14
N THR A 90 22.03 36.82 -1.46
CA THR A 90 20.87 37.34 -2.20
C THR A 90 19.85 36.22 -2.45
N ILE A 91 18.59 36.46 -2.07
CA ILE A 91 17.50 35.53 -2.21
C ILE A 91 16.50 36.03 -3.25
N LYS A 92 16.17 35.21 -4.24
CA LYS A 92 15.17 35.47 -5.28
C LYS A 92 14.07 34.42 -5.24
N PRO A 93 12.83 34.77 -4.85
CA PRO A 93 11.68 33.88 -4.95
C PRO A 93 11.44 33.44 -6.41
N VAL A 94 10.89 32.22 -6.59
CA VAL A 94 10.46 31.70 -7.89
C VAL A 94 8.95 31.87 -7.97
N SER A 95 8.47 32.59 -8.99
CA SER A 95 7.04 32.86 -9.18
C SER A 95 6.19 31.59 -9.16
N GLU A 96 5.02 31.67 -8.53
CA GLU A 96 4.00 30.61 -8.45
C GLU A 96 4.48 29.31 -7.78
N THR A 97 5.55 29.40 -6.98
CA THR A 97 6.08 28.23 -6.22
C THR A 97 6.52 28.65 -4.83
N ASN A 98 6.76 27.67 -3.94
CA ASN A 98 7.36 27.89 -2.63
C ASN A 98 8.89 27.77 -2.66
N ASP A 99 9.51 28.14 -3.79
CA ASP A 99 10.94 27.96 -4.03
C ASP A 99 11.70 29.29 -3.95
N VAL A 100 12.97 29.17 -3.58
CA VAL A 100 13.89 30.32 -3.63
C VAL A 100 15.22 29.92 -4.27
N ARG A 101 15.77 30.83 -5.06
CA ARG A 101 17.15 30.79 -5.57
C ARG A 101 18.05 31.64 -4.69
N ILE A 102 19.18 31.08 -4.26
CA ILE A 102 20.13 31.72 -3.37
C ILE A 102 21.42 31.92 -4.12
N TYR A 103 21.95 33.17 -4.02
CA TYR A 103 23.18 33.63 -4.68
C TYR A 103 24.16 34.13 -3.64
N ASP A 104 25.42 33.74 -3.78
CA ASP A 104 26.55 34.41 -3.15
C ASP A 104 27.12 35.41 -4.16
N GLN A 105 26.98 36.71 -3.87
CA GLN A 105 27.18 37.80 -4.82
C GLN A 105 26.33 37.57 -6.11
N GLN A 106 26.98 37.19 -7.23
CA GLN A 106 26.30 36.88 -8.50
C GLN A 106 26.27 35.39 -8.83
N GLN A 107 26.97 34.57 -8.03
CA GLN A 107 27.03 33.11 -8.26
C GLN A 107 25.80 32.42 -7.68
N PHE A 108 25.09 31.67 -8.51
CA PHE A 108 24.02 30.77 -8.06
C PHE A 108 24.62 29.60 -7.29
N ILE A 109 24.26 29.47 -6.01
CA ILE A 109 24.85 28.45 -5.12
C ILE A 109 23.83 27.45 -4.59
N MET A 110 22.57 27.84 -4.37
CA MET A 110 21.55 26.96 -3.79
C MET A 110 20.16 27.23 -4.38
N TYR A 111 19.36 26.18 -4.36
CA TYR A 111 17.92 26.20 -4.64
C TYR A 111 17.20 25.49 -3.50
N ALA A 112 16.28 26.16 -2.85
CA ALA A 112 15.54 25.60 -1.72
C ALA A 112 14.04 25.58 -2.01
N HIS A 113 13.40 24.49 -1.62
CA HIS A 113 11.95 24.31 -1.64
C HIS A 113 11.40 24.31 -0.21
N PHE A 114 10.28 25.00 -0.02
CA PHE A 114 9.57 25.03 1.25
C PHE A 114 8.22 24.32 1.12
N ALA A 115 7.79 23.64 2.17
CA ALA A 115 6.50 22.99 2.24
C ALA A 115 5.33 23.97 2.46
N ASP A 116 5.64 25.25 2.74
CA ASP A 116 4.64 26.31 2.99
C ASP A 116 5.03 27.62 2.30
N GLU A 117 4.01 28.43 1.97
CA GLU A 117 4.15 29.74 1.31
C GLU A 117 4.84 30.80 2.19
N ALA A 118 4.88 30.60 3.50
CA ALA A 118 5.54 31.52 4.45
C ALA A 118 7.05 31.29 4.58
N TYR A 119 7.61 30.32 3.83
CA TYR A 119 9.02 29.91 3.86
C TYR A 119 9.53 29.51 5.25
N GLN A 120 8.69 28.87 6.06
CA GLN A 120 9.04 28.47 7.42
C GLN A 120 9.49 27.01 7.49
N LYS A 121 8.87 26.13 6.69
CA LYS A 121 9.12 24.67 6.68
C LYS A 121 9.92 24.30 5.45
N ILE A 122 11.23 24.18 5.61
CA ILE A 122 12.10 23.73 4.54
C ILE A 122 11.84 22.26 4.24
N ASP A 123 11.78 21.92 2.95
CA ASP A 123 11.61 20.55 2.46
C ASP A 123 12.93 19.99 1.93
N TYR A 124 13.62 20.74 1.06
CA TYR A 124 14.97 20.37 0.62
C TYR A 124 15.79 21.60 0.17
N ILE A 125 17.11 21.41 0.20
CA ILE A 125 18.08 22.35 -0.38
C ILE A 125 18.96 21.61 -1.38
N ASN A 126 19.02 22.08 -2.60
CA ASN A 126 20.01 21.68 -3.60
C ASN A 126 21.18 22.65 -3.61
N TYR A 127 22.41 22.11 -3.63
CA TYR A 127 23.65 22.88 -3.71
C TYR A 127 24.29 22.67 -5.09
N PHE A 128 24.86 23.75 -5.64
CA PHE A 128 25.40 23.77 -6.99
C PHE A 128 26.86 24.19 -6.99
N ASP A 129 27.65 23.63 -7.90
CA ASP A 129 29.02 24.06 -8.17
C ASP A 129 29.04 25.35 -9.09
N THR A 130 30.24 25.86 -9.38
CA THR A 130 30.45 27.02 -10.25
C THR A 130 29.92 26.80 -11.67
N SER A 131 29.84 25.57 -12.13
CA SER A 131 29.26 25.16 -13.42
C SER A 131 27.75 24.93 -13.38
N ARG A 132 27.09 25.29 -12.27
CA ARG A 132 25.65 25.05 -12.00
C ARG A 132 25.24 23.59 -12.01
N ARG A 133 26.14 22.63 -11.76
CA ARG A 133 25.82 21.22 -11.57
C ARG A 133 25.45 21.01 -10.11
N LYS A 134 24.38 20.27 -9.86
CA LYS A 134 23.96 19.93 -8.51
C LYS A 134 24.93 18.89 -7.92
N ILE A 135 25.57 19.23 -6.80
CA ILE A 135 26.59 18.42 -6.15
C ILE A 135 26.10 17.76 -4.84
N LYS A 136 25.16 18.40 -4.18
CA LYS A 136 24.62 17.95 -2.89
C LYS A 136 23.13 18.28 -2.80
N ARG A 137 22.38 17.43 -2.09
CA ARG A 137 21.00 17.68 -1.69
C ARG A 137 20.81 17.39 -0.21
N GLU A 138 20.26 18.32 0.51
CA GLU A 138 19.76 18.15 1.88
C GLU A 138 18.26 17.91 1.86
N LEU A 139 17.80 16.92 2.60
CA LEU A 139 16.41 16.47 2.66
C LEU A 139 15.94 16.53 4.11
N TYR A 140 14.94 17.34 4.35
CA TYR A 140 14.41 17.60 5.69
C TYR A 140 13.18 16.73 5.97
N ASP A 141 13.08 16.24 7.18
CA ASP A 141 11.88 15.54 7.67
C ASP A 141 10.78 16.56 7.94
N THR A 142 9.52 16.15 7.82
CA THR A 142 8.35 17.01 8.12
C THR A 142 8.32 17.49 9.57
N ARG A 143 9.07 16.85 10.46
CA ARG A 143 9.30 17.27 11.85
C ARG A 143 10.34 18.39 11.99
N GLY A 144 11.01 18.81 10.90
CA GLY A 144 11.88 20.00 10.82
C GLY A 144 13.39 19.75 10.95
N PHE A 145 13.87 18.52 11.11
CA PHE A 145 15.30 18.22 11.14
C PHE A 145 15.85 17.75 9.81
N LEU A 146 17.16 17.98 9.57
CA LEU A 146 17.87 17.44 8.42
C LEU A 146 17.99 15.92 8.54
N SER A 147 17.20 15.19 7.75
CA SER A 147 17.11 13.73 7.84
C SER A 147 18.11 13.02 6.94
N CYS A 148 18.38 13.55 5.74
CA CYS A 148 19.30 12.90 4.81
C CYS A 148 20.07 13.93 3.98
N VAL A 149 21.37 13.67 3.76
CA VAL A 149 22.21 14.39 2.82
C VAL A 149 22.61 13.45 1.70
N ARG A 150 22.34 13.84 0.45
CA ARG A 150 22.77 13.13 -0.77
C ARG A 150 23.94 13.85 -1.41
N VAL A 151 25.00 13.13 -1.69
CA VAL A 151 26.13 13.58 -2.50
C VAL A 151 25.97 13.02 -3.91
N LEU A 152 26.13 13.87 -4.91
CA LEU A 152 25.88 13.53 -6.31
C LEU A 152 27.16 13.55 -7.12
N SER A 153 27.26 12.64 -8.08
CA SER A 153 28.32 12.66 -9.11
C SER A 153 28.08 13.75 -10.15
N THR A 154 29.06 13.96 -11.02
CA THR A 154 28.92 14.82 -12.21
C THR A 154 27.74 14.42 -13.10
N ASP A 155 27.43 13.13 -13.17
CA ASP A 155 26.31 12.56 -13.94
C ASP A 155 24.98 12.55 -13.17
N GLN A 156 24.90 13.28 -12.06
CA GLN A 156 23.71 13.41 -11.22
C GLN A 156 23.22 12.10 -10.57
N LYS A 157 24.07 11.06 -10.50
CA LYS A 157 23.81 9.85 -9.76
C LYS A 157 24.22 10.00 -8.29
N ILE A 158 23.52 9.32 -7.40
CA ILE A 158 23.86 9.33 -5.96
C ILE A 158 25.15 8.55 -5.75
N GLN A 159 26.16 9.19 -5.13
CA GLN A 159 27.41 8.56 -4.72
C GLN A 159 27.39 8.13 -3.26
N ALA A 160 26.78 8.97 -2.40
CA ALA A 160 26.63 8.68 -0.99
C ALA A 160 25.36 9.30 -0.42
N GLU A 161 24.82 8.68 0.61
CA GLU A 161 23.77 9.22 1.46
C GLU A 161 24.17 9.15 2.92
N TYR A 162 23.90 10.20 3.66
CA TYR A 162 24.13 10.32 5.09
C TYR A 162 22.81 10.59 5.78
N TYR A 163 22.40 9.70 6.69
CA TYR A 163 21.18 9.84 7.47
C TYR A 163 21.53 10.31 8.87
N LEU A 164 20.92 11.40 9.29
CA LEU A 164 21.31 12.13 10.51
C LEU A 164 20.24 12.00 11.59
N SER A 165 20.71 12.02 12.84
CA SER A 165 19.82 12.21 13.98
C SER A 165 19.24 13.64 13.99
N PRO A 166 18.18 13.91 14.76
CA PRO A 166 17.66 15.28 14.95
C PRO A 166 18.67 16.28 15.50
N GLN A 167 19.76 15.79 16.12
CA GLN A 167 20.88 16.61 16.61
C GLN A 167 21.99 16.82 15.57
N GLY A 168 21.82 16.26 14.35
CA GLY A 168 22.77 16.42 13.25
C GLY A 168 23.90 15.38 13.22
N ASN A 169 23.88 14.36 14.08
CA ASN A 169 24.90 13.29 14.06
C ASN A 169 24.60 12.27 12.95
N VAL A 170 25.59 11.91 12.14
CA VAL A 170 25.47 10.88 11.11
C VAL A 170 25.33 9.50 11.79
N LYS A 171 24.20 8.83 11.51
CA LYS A 171 23.88 7.51 12.04
C LYS A 171 24.01 6.40 11.02
N ILE A 172 23.65 6.67 9.75
CA ILE A 172 23.79 5.73 8.65
C ILE A 172 24.47 6.44 7.50
N GLU A 173 25.48 5.78 6.92
CA GLU A 173 26.14 6.21 5.69
C GLU A 173 25.95 5.12 4.65
N LYS A 174 25.59 5.49 3.43
CA LYS A 174 25.47 4.58 2.29
C LYS A 174 26.34 5.04 1.14
N TYR A 175 27.03 4.09 0.54
CA TYR A 175 27.90 4.32 -0.59
C TYR A 175 27.46 3.50 -1.79
N TYR A 176 27.45 4.14 -2.97
CA TYR A 176 26.94 3.61 -4.22
C TYR A 176 28.05 3.51 -5.26
N ASP A 177 28.05 2.44 -6.04
CA ASP A 177 28.87 2.32 -7.23
C ASP A 177 28.10 2.83 -8.45
N ILE A 178 28.35 4.08 -8.84
CA ILE A 178 27.67 4.77 -9.94
C ILE A 178 27.92 4.14 -11.32
N ASN A 179 28.96 3.32 -11.45
CA ASN A 179 29.34 2.64 -12.69
C ASN A 179 28.80 1.20 -12.76
N SER A 180 28.16 0.70 -11.70
CA SER A 180 27.57 -0.64 -11.68
C SER A 180 26.29 -0.70 -12.53
N ASN A 181 25.89 -1.92 -12.91
CA ASN A 181 24.60 -2.19 -13.54
C ASN A 181 23.40 -1.86 -12.63
N HIS A 182 23.65 -1.70 -11.33
CA HIS A 182 22.65 -1.36 -10.29
C HIS A 182 23.11 -0.13 -9.50
N PRO A 183 23.15 1.06 -10.11
CA PRO A 183 23.73 2.28 -9.51
C PRO A 183 22.91 2.83 -8.32
N TYR A 184 21.70 2.30 -8.09
CA TYR A 184 20.80 2.71 -6.99
C TYR A 184 20.85 1.74 -5.80
N GLU A 185 21.65 0.68 -5.86
CA GLU A 185 21.86 -0.25 -4.75
C GLU A 185 23.11 0.14 -3.96
N ALA A 186 22.94 0.36 -2.66
CA ALA A 186 24.08 0.61 -1.78
C ALA A 186 25.01 -0.62 -1.77
N LYS A 187 26.30 -0.37 -1.95
CA LYS A 187 27.35 -1.41 -1.95
C LYS A 187 28.08 -1.49 -0.61
N LYS A 188 27.91 -0.47 0.22
CA LYS A 188 28.42 -0.43 1.59
C LYS A 188 27.54 0.47 2.43
N ILE A 189 27.23 0.00 3.63
CA ILE A 189 26.50 0.75 4.64
C ILE A 189 27.32 0.77 5.92
N ILE A 190 27.48 1.92 6.52
CA ILE A 190 28.09 2.10 7.85
C ILE A 190 26.98 2.57 8.78
N LEU A 191 26.74 1.80 9.83
CA LEU A 191 25.73 2.10 10.84
C LEU A 191 26.41 2.40 12.18
N ASN A 192 26.20 3.59 12.71
CA ASN A 192 26.62 4.01 14.05
C ASN A 192 25.46 3.86 15.03
N HIS A 193 25.48 2.80 15.84
CA HIS A 193 24.39 2.47 16.76
C HIS A 193 24.92 2.07 18.15
N LEU A 194 24.38 2.67 19.20
CA LEU A 194 24.75 2.40 20.62
C LEU A 194 26.28 2.45 20.89
N GLY A 195 26.95 3.45 20.30
CA GLY A 195 28.41 3.65 20.48
C GLY A 195 29.29 2.67 19.71
N LYS A 196 28.70 1.82 18.85
CA LYS A 196 29.42 0.88 17.99
C LYS A 196 29.19 1.22 16.52
N THR A 197 30.21 0.93 15.70
CA THR A 197 30.12 1.06 14.24
C THR A 197 29.99 -0.33 13.62
N HIS A 198 28.96 -0.52 12.80
CA HIS A 198 28.68 -1.75 12.08
C HIS A 198 28.86 -1.52 10.58
N PHE A 199 29.49 -2.48 9.91
CA PHE A 199 29.72 -2.46 8.46
C PHE A 199 28.84 -3.51 7.81
N LEU A 200 27.95 -3.07 6.92
CA LEU A 200 26.98 -3.88 6.23
C LEU A 200 27.15 -3.71 4.71
N ASN A 201 26.83 -4.75 3.94
CA ASN A 201 27.06 -4.74 2.50
C ASN A 201 25.87 -4.13 1.71
N ASN A 202 24.65 -4.20 2.25
CA ASN A 202 23.43 -3.77 1.54
C ASN A 202 22.25 -3.55 2.49
N GLU A 203 21.12 -3.10 1.91
CA GLU A 203 19.86 -2.85 2.63
C GLU A 203 19.27 -4.12 3.30
N THR A 204 19.50 -5.29 2.71
CA THR A 204 19.03 -6.56 3.28
C THR A 204 19.69 -6.84 4.61
N GLU A 205 21.02 -6.62 4.70
CA GLU A 205 21.77 -6.77 5.96
C GLU A 205 21.37 -5.70 6.98
N LEU A 206 21.11 -4.46 6.55
CA LEU A 206 20.61 -3.41 7.45
C LEU A 206 19.23 -3.79 8.03
N GLY A 207 18.32 -4.29 7.19
CA GLY A 207 17.03 -4.79 7.63
C GLY A 207 17.13 -5.99 8.58
N ALA A 208 18.04 -6.93 8.30
CA ALA A 208 18.28 -8.07 9.18
C ALA A 208 18.82 -7.63 10.55
N PHE A 209 19.81 -6.75 10.56
CA PHE A 209 20.34 -6.17 11.79
C PHE A 209 19.26 -5.44 12.59
N PHE A 210 18.35 -4.71 11.93
CA PHE A 210 17.23 -4.06 12.59
C PHE A 210 16.29 -5.08 13.27
N ILE A 211 15.86 -6.11 12.55
CA ILE A 211 14.97 -7.16 13.08
C ILE A 211 15.61 -7.85 14.30
N GLU A 212 16.90 -8.21 14.19
CA GLU A 212 17.65 -8.84 15.29
C GLU A 212 17.80 -7.91 16.50
N THR A 213 18.00 -6.62 16.28
CA THR A 213 18.14 -5.61 17.35
C THR A 213 16.85 -5.41 18.14
N ILE A 214 15.69 -5.41 17.49
CA ILE A 214 14.40 -5.17 18.15
C ILE A 214 13.77 -6.45 18.73
N TYR A 215 14.21 -7.63 18.27
CA TYR A 215 13.63 -8.92 18.67
C TYR A 215 13.75 -9.16 20.18
N GLN A 216 12.65 -9.59 20.78
CA GLN A 216 12.57 -10.11 22.13
C GLN A 216 11.95 -11.51 22.12
N ASN A 217 12.29 -12.32 23.14
CA ASN A 217 11.68 -13.65 23.27
C ASN A 217 10.17 -13.55 23.29
N SER A 218 9.50 -14.44 22.58
CA SER A 218 8.05 -14.46 22.31
C SER A 218 7.53 -13.48 21.25
N ASP A 219 8.39 -12.72 20.56
CA ASP A 219 7.97 -11.94 19.42
C ASP A 219 7.73 -12.83 18.20
N LEU A 220 6.71 -12.49 17.39
CA LEU A 220 6.38 -13.17 16.13
C LEU A 220 6.25 -12.14 15.01
N PHE A 221 6.95 -12.40 13.90
CA PHE A 221 6.97 -11.53 12.72
C PHE A 221 6.08 -12.07 11.60
N PHE A 222 5.41 -11.17 10.90
CA PHE A 222 4.61 -11.47 9.72
C PHE A 222 5.22 -10.71 8.53
N SER A 223 5.70 -11.45 7.54
CA SER A 223 6.32 -10.91 6.33
C SER A 223 5.24 -10.57 5.31
N ASP A 224 4.85 -9.29 5.21
CA ASP A 224 3.75 -8.82 4.35
C ASP A 224 4.24 -8.33 2.97
N ARG A 225 5.43 -7.72 2.89
CA ARG A 225 6.04 -7.22 1.65
C ARG A 225 7.15 -8.16 1.14
N ASN A 226 6.79 -9.40 0.83
CA ASN A 226 7.74 -10.49 0.57
C ASN A 226 8.82 -10.18 -0.49
N LEU A 227 8.57 -9.29 -1.44
CA LEU A 227 9.62 -8.83 -2.38
C LEU A 227 10.86 -8.26 -1.67
N VAL A 228 10.67 -7.62 -0.52
CA VAL A 228 11.74 -7.03 0.30
C VAL A 228 11.99 -7.87 1.54
N THR A 229 10.93 -8.19 2.27
CA THR A 229 11.03 -8.81 3.60
C THR A 229 11.52 -10.26 3.55
N SER A 230 11.26 -11.00 2.46
CA SER A 230 11.76 -12.38 2.35
C SER A 230 13.28 -12.44 2.30
N HIS A 231 13.94 -11.54 1.58
CA HIS A 231 15.40 -11.48 1.53
C HIS A 231 16.00 -11.21 2.91
N ILE A 232 15.37 -10.33 3.68
CA ILE A 232 15.77 -10.01 5.05
C ILE A 232 15.60 -11.22 5.96
N PHE A 233 14.40 -11.83 6.00
CA PHE A 233 14.14 -12.95 6.88
C PHE A 233 14.95 -14.21 6.52
N ASN A 234 15.37 -14.38 5.28
CA ASN A 234 16.20 -15.52 4.87
C ASN A 234 17.62 -15.45 5.46
N ILE A 235 18.10 -14.27 5.89
CA ILE A 235 19.41 -14.09 6.52
C ILE A 235 19.36 -13.78 8.02
N VAL A 236 18.21 -13.36 8.55
CA VAL A 236 17.97 -13.16 9.99
C VAL A 236 18.16 -14.47 10.74
N ALA A 237 18.69 -14.43 11.95
CA ALA A 237 18.91 -15.56 12.82
C ALA A 237 17.69 -16.52 12.86
N SER A 238 17.94 -17.82 12.66
CA SER A 238 16.89 -18.83 12.41
C SER A 238 15.92 -19.04 13.59
N TYR A 239 16.35 -18.69 14.81
CA TYR A 239 15.50 -18.75 16.01
C TYR A 239 14.41 -17.65 16.05
N ILE A 240 14.54 -16.57 15.27
CA ILE A 240 13.53 -15.52 15.19
C ILE A 240 12.36 -16.01 14.33
N PRO A 241 11.14 -16.19 14.88
CA PRO A 241 10.04 -16.78 14.15
C PRO A 241 9.42 -15.79 13.16
N VAL A 242 9.14 -16.27 11.95
CA VAL A 242 8.45 -15.50 10.91
C VAL A 242 7.42 -16.34 10.18
N ILE A 243 6.29 -15.72 9.85
CA ILE A 243 5.20 -16.26 9.02
C ILE A 243 5.12 -15.43 7.75
N ALA A 244 5.07 -16.06 6.58
CA ALA A 244 4.89 -15.36 5.32
C ALA A 244 3.40 -15.10 5.05
N VAL A 245 3.04 -13.90 4.59
CA VAL A 245 1.66 -13.53 4.22
C VAL A 245 1.59 -13.25 2.72
N LEU A 246 0.75 -13.99 2.00
CA LEU A 246 0.59 -13.80 0.56
C LEU A 246 -0.66 -12.96 0.28
N HIS A 247 -0.47 -11.83 -0.40
CA HIS A 247 -1.54 -10.86 -0.71
C HIS A 247 -2.08 -10.93 -2.15
N SER A 248 -1.59 -11.85 -2.94
CA SER A 248 -2.02 -12.07 -4.33
C SER A 248 -1.81 -13.53 -4.74
N THR A 249 -2.16 -13.86 -5.97
CA THR A 249 -1.84 -15.19 -6.54
C THR A 249 -0.34 -15.45 -6.45
N HIS A 250 0.04 -16.66 -6.06
CA HIS A 250 1.45 -17.02 -5.84
C HIS A 250 2.20 -17.34 -7.13
N VAL A 251 1.50 -17.71 -8.21
CA VAL A 251 2.06 -18.06 -9.52
C VAL A 251 1.82 -16.96 -10.56
N LYS A 252 2.60 -16.99 -11.65
CA LYS A 252 2.48 -16.03 -12.76
C LYS A 252 1.26 -16.31 -13.62
N ASP A 253 1.03 -17.58 -13.95
CA ASP A 253 -0.13 -18.04 -14.73
C ASP A 253 -1.03 -18.89 -13.85
N VAL A 254 -2.23 -18.43 -13.61
CA VAL A 254 -3.24 -19.08 -12.75
C VAL A 254 -3.98 -20.22 -13.47
N THR A 255 -3.78 -20.40 -14.76
CA THR A 255 -4.35 -21.53 -15.52
C THR A 255 -3.54 -22.80 -15.34
N ASP A 256 -2.29 -22.69 -14.88
CA ASP A 256 -1.41 -23.83 -14.53
C ASP A 256 -0.77 -23.61 -13.15
N LEU A 257 -1.57 -23.80 -12.10
CA LEU A 257 -1.14 -23.58 -10.71
C LEU A 257 0.00 -24.52 -10.28
N ALA A 258 0.05 -25.73 -10.85
CA ALA A 258 1.04 -26.74 -10.49
C ALA A 258 2.43 -26.45 -11.06
N HIS A 259 2.53 -25.98 -12.30
CA HIS A 259 3.83 -25.86 -13.00
C HIS A 259 4.24 -24.40 -13.28
N SER A 260 3.29 -23.47 -13.29
CA SER A 260 3.60 -22.06 -13.52
C SER A 260 4.69 -21.55 -12.56
N PRO A 261 5.62 -20.71 -13.03
CA PRO A 261 6.65 -20.12 -12.18
C PRO A 261 6.05 -19.30 -11.04
N ILE A 262 6.65 -19.40 -9.87
CA ILE A 262 6.31 -18.53 -8.73
C ILE A 262 6.55 -17.06 -9.11
N LYS A 263 5.63 -16.18 -8.69
CA LYS A 263 5.82 -14.73 -8.86
C LYS A 263 7.09 -14.25 -8.16
N ASN A 264 7.80 -13.33 -8.77
CA ASN A 264 9.04 -12.77 -8.22
C ASN A 264 8.88 -12.26 -6.78
N VAL A 265 7.70 -11.70 -6.46
CA VAL A 265 7.40 -11.18 -5.12
C VAL A 265 7.38 -12.26 -4.02
N TYR A 266 7.21 -13.53 -4.38
CA TYR A 266 7.15 -14.65 -3.42
C TYR A 266 8.31 -15.65 -3.58
N LYS A 267 9.18 -15.44 -4.58
CA LYS A 267 10.27 -16.36 -4.90
C LYS A 267 11.14 -16.65 -3.68
N GLY A 268 11.54 -15.60 -2.94
CA GLY A 268 12.35 -15.74 -1.73
C GLY A 268 11.68 -16.56 -0.60
N VAL A 269 10.34 -16.59 -0.54
CA VAL A 269 9.60 -17.44 0.41
C VAL A 269 9.60 -18.89 -0.05
N PHE A 270 9.24 -19.14 -1.32
CA PHE A 270 9.10 -20.50 -1.85
C PHE A 270 10.44 -21.23 -2.02
N GLU A 271 11.53 -20.52 -2.21
CA GLU A 271 12.89 -21.08 -2.26
C GLU A 271 13.44 -21.42 -0.87
N HIS A 272 12.86 -20.87 0.22
CA HIS A 272 13.35 -21.03 1.59
C HIS A 272 12.22 -21.39 2.57
N LEU A 273 11.31 -22.29 2.17
CA LEU A 273 10.11 -22.63 2.93
C LEU A 273 10.38 -22.93 4.40
N GLN A 274 11.43 -23.72 4.70
CA GLN A 274 11.77 -24.12 6.06
C GLN A 274 12.19 -22.96 6.97
N ARG A 275 12.48 -21.77 6.40
CA ARG A 275 12.75 -20.56 7.17
C ARG A 275 11.49 -20.03 7.87
N TYR A 276 10.31 -20.32 7.29
CA TYR A 276 9.03 -19.80 7.74
C TYR A 276 8.29 -20.83 8.59
N LYS A 277 7.67 -20.35 9.67
CA LYS A 277 6.83 -21.19 10.54
C LYS A 277 5.53 -21.62 9.87
N ALA A 278 5.00 -20.79 8.97
CA ALA A 278 3.79 -21.02 8.20
C ALA A 278 3.68 -20.03 7.03
N ILE A 279 2.73 -20.30 6.13
CA ILE A 279 2.24 -19.35 5.13
C ILE A 279 0.80 -18.99 5.46
N ILE A 280 0.45 -17.70 5.37
CA ILE A 280 -0.93 -17.22 5.42
C ILE A 280 -1.35 -16.80 4.02
N VAL A 281 -2.52 -17.24 3.60
CA VAL A 281 -3.23 -16.84 2.38
C VAL A 281 -4.62 -16.32 2.75
N SER A 282 -5.34 -15.73 1.81
CA SER A 282 -6.60 -15.07 2.13
C SER A 282 -7.84 -15.93 1.90
N THR A 283 -7.75 -17.03 1.12
CA THR A 283 -8.90 -17.86 0.70
C THR A 283 -8.63 -19.35 0.92
N GLN A 284 -9.70 -20.14 1.08
CA GLN A 284 -9.57 -21.58 1.22
C GLN A 284 -9.03 -22.23 -0.06
N GLN A 285 -9.44 -21.72 -1.23
CA GLN A 285 -8.92 -22.22 -2.51
C GLN A 285 -7.41 -21.99 -2.61
N GLN A 286 -6.91 -20.79 -2.33
CA GLN A 286 -5.47 -20.52 -2.36
C GLN A 286 -4.70 -21.37 -1.35
N LYS A 287 -5.29 -21.66 -0.18
CA LYS A 287 -4.69 -22.57 0.80
C LYS A 287 -4.48 -23.95 0.20
N ALA A 288 -5.49 -24.51 -0.46
CA ALA A 288 -5.40 -25.84 -1.10
C ALA A 288 -4.30 -25.86 -2.17
N ASP A 289 -4.31 -24.87 -3.07
CA ASP A 289 -3.34 -24.74 -4.17
C ASP A 289 -1.90 -24.57 -3.66
N VAL A 290 -1.70 -23.79 -2.59
CA VAL A 290 -0.37 -23.59 -2.00
C VAL A 290 0.10 -24.84 -1.27
N ILE A 291 -0.78 -25.57 -0.54
CA ILE A 291 -0.43 -26.85 0.09
C ILE A 291 0.05 -27.85 -0.95
N GLU A 292 -0.70 -27.99 -2.06
CA GLU A 292 -0.31 -28.86 -3.17
C GLU A 292 1.05 -28.44 -3.74
N ARG A 293 1.22 -27.14 -4.03
CA ARG A 293 2.44 -26.58 -4.62
C ARG A 293 3.70 -26.82 -3.78
N ILE A 294 3.58 -26.79 -2.45
CA ILE A 294 4.71 -26.98 -1.53
C ILE A 294 4.75 -28.41 -0.94
N SER A 295 3.87 -29.31 -1.40
CA SER A 295 3.78 -30.68 -0.89
C SER A 295 3.65 -30.77 0.65
N GLY A 296 2.99 -29.77 1.26
CA GLY A 296 2.75 -29.73 2.70
C GLY A 296 4.00 -29.53 3.58
N VAL A 297 5.13 -29.05 3.04
CA VAL A 297 6.41 -28.89 3.77
C VAL A 297 6.27 -28.03 5.03
N ILE A 298 5.43 -26.98 4.98
CA ILE A 298 5.08 -26.13 6.13
C ILE A 298 3.57 -25.89 6.17
N PRO A 299 2.99 -25.56 7.36
CA PRO A 299 1.56 -25.26 7.48
C PRO A 299 1.12 -24.08 6.64
N VAL A 300 -0.08 -24.14 6.06
CA VAL A 300 -0.73 -23.05 5.34
C VAL A 300 -2.08 -22.75 5.99
N TYR A 301 -2.32 -21.49 6.32
CA TYR A 301 -3.56 -21.02 6.93
C TYR A 301 -4.31 -20.08 6.00
N ALA A 302 -5.62 -20.27 5.87
CA ALA A 302 -6.49 -19.30 5.19
C ALA A 302 -7.05 -18.34 6.23
N ILE A 303 -6.59 -17.09 6.20
CA ILE A 303 -7.07 -16.01 7.06
C ILE A 303 -7.30 -14.78 6.18
N PRO A 304 -8.56 -14.36 5.97
CA PRO A 304 -8.88 -13.19 5.17
C PRO A 304 -8.15 -11.94 5.65
N VAL A 305 -7.68 -11.11 4.71
CA VAL A 305 -6.91 -9.88 4.99
C VAL A 305 -7.75 -8.71 5.49
N GLY A 306 -9.08 -8.86 5.48
CA GLY A 306 -10.03 -7.88 5.96
C GLY A 306 -11.15 -8.51 6.75
N TYR A 307 -11.98 -7.66 7.34
CA TYR A 307 -13.17 -8.04 8.07
C TYR A 307 -14.29 -7.02 7.82
N SER A 308 -15.54 -7.46 7.95
CA SER A 308 -16.71 -6.58 8.00
C SER A 308 -16.79 -5.89 9.36
N SER A 309 -16.95 -4.56 9.36
CA SER A 309 -17.15 -3.76 10.58
C SER A 309 -18.62 -3.40 10.82
N ILE A 310 -19.51 -3.77 9.90
CA ILE A 310 -20.95 -3.45 9.97
C ILE A 310 -21.69 -4.58 10.66
N ASP A 311 -22.47 -4.25 11.68
CA ASP A 311 -23.42 -5.18 12.29
C ASP A 311 -24.75 -5.14 11.52
N MET A 312 -25.42 -6.31 11.40
CA MET A 312 -26.75 -6.39 10.76
C MET A 312 -27.77 -5.42 11.34
N LYS A 313 -27.61 -5.06 12.61
CA LYS A 313 -28.54 -4.16 13.32
C LYS A 313 -28.50 -2.73 12.79
N ASP A 314 -27.38 -2.35 12.17
CA ASP A 314 -27.15 -0.99 11.65
C ASP A 314 -27.51 -0.87 10.16
N TYR A 315 -27.95 -1.98 9.55
CA TYR A 315 -28.29 -2.00 8.14
C TYR A 315 -29.76 -1.62 7.92
N SER A 316 -30.03 -0.41 7.41
CA SER A 316 -31.36 -0.01 6.93
C SER A 316 -31.43 -0.09 5.40
N ASN A 317 -32.36 -0.86 4.89
CA ASN A 317 -32.55 -1.11 3.45
C ASN A 317 -33.35 0.03 2.75
N GLU A 318 -33.70 1.09 3.47
CA GLU A 318 -34.77 2.02 3.04
C GLU A 318 -34.42 2.95 1.87
N ASN A 319 -33.11 3.14 1.54
CA ASN A 319 -32.72 4.20 0.59
C ASN A 319 -32.00 3.75 -0.70
N LYS A 320 -31.82 2.44 -0.95
CA LYS A 320 -31.03 1.97 -2.12
C LYS A 320 -31.74 2.02 -3.48
N TYR A 321 -32.96 2.56 -3.54
CA TYR A 321 -33.77 2.48 -4.77
C TYR A 321 -33.89 3.80 -5.55
N VAL A 322 -33.07 4.78 -5.23
CA VAL A 322 -33.12 6.09 -5.87
C VAL A 322 -32.32 6.09 -7.18
N SER A 323 -32.92 6.56 -8.25
CA SER A 323 -32.24 6.90 -9.51
C SER A 323 -31.33 8.13 -9.31
N PRO A 324 -30.12 8.20 -9.87
CA PRO A 324 -29.57 7.32 -10.89
C PRO A 324 -29.03 5.99 -10.31
N LYS A 325 -29.02 4.92 -11.14
CA LYS A 325 -28.45 3.63 -10.76
C LYS A 325 -26.92 3.71 -10.76
N LYS A 326 -26.35 4.04 -9.63
CA LYS A 326 -24.90 4.19 -9.44
C LYS A 326 -24.22 2.83 -9.38
N ILE A 327 -23.40 2.55 -10.38
CA ILE A 327 -22.47 1.42 -10.37
C ILE A 327 -21.14 1.90 -9.76
N ILE A 328 -20.56 1.11 -8.87
CA ILE A 328 -19.27 1.43 -8.25
C ILE A 328 -18.16 0.49 -8.76
N SER A 329 -16.96 1.01 -8.87
CA SER A 329 -15.74 0.23 -9.10
C SER A 329 -14.63 0.78 -8.23
N VAL A 330 -14.08 -0.05 -7.35
CA VAL A 330 -13.02 0.35 -6.41
C VAL A 330 -11.78 -0.47 -6.68
N ALA A 331 -10.79 0.13 -7.34
CA ALA A 331 -9.57 -0.57 -7.74
C ALA A 331 -8.40 0.39 -8.00
N ARG A 332 -7.16 -0.12 -7.94
CA ARG A 332 -6.03 0.62 -8.52
C ARG A 332 -6.23 0.77 -10.04
N TYR A 333 -5.89 1.93 -10.59
CA TYR A 333 -5.89 2.13 -12.04
C TYR A 333 -4.64 1.51 -12.65
N SER A 334 -4.72 0.22 -12.89
CA SER A 334 -3.61 -0.61 -13.36
C SER A 334 -4.10 -1.69 -14.35
N PRO A 335 -3.26 -2.17 -15.28
CA PRO A 335 -3.68 -3.05 -16.39
C PRO A 335 -4.38 -4.33 -15.93
N GLU A 336 -3.93 -4.90 -14.80
CA GLU A 336 -4.52 -6.15 -14.27
C GLU A 336 -5.97 -6.00 -13.79
N LYS A 337 -6.46 -4.76 -13.62
CA LYS A 337 -7.85 -4.48 -13.23
C LYS A 337 -8.81 -4.38 -14.41
N GLN A 338 -8.30 -4.30 -15.64
CA GLN A 338 -9.05 -4.26 -16.91
C GLN A 338 -10.22 -3.26 -16.91
N LEU A 339 -10.02 -2.07 -16.34
CA LEU A 339 -11.06 -1.07 -16.12
C LEU A 339 -11.69 -0.53 -17.41
N ILE A 340 -10.97 -0.58 -18.52
CA ILE A 340 -11.49 -0.24 -19.84
C ILE A 340 -12.74 -1.07 -20.20
N GLN A 341 -12.78 -2.35 -19.82
CA GLN A 341 -13.94 -3.21 -20.10
C GLN A 341 -15.21 -2.74 -19.39
N GLN A 342 -15.07 -2.09 -18.22
CA GLN A 342 -16.20 -1.48 -17.52
C GLN A 342 -16.69 -0.22 -18.24
N ILE A 343 -15.82 0.59 -18.78
CA ILE A 343 -16.16 1.78 -19.59
C ILE A 343 -16.91 1.35 -20.85
N GLU A 344 -16.42 0.31 -21.54
CA GLU A 344 -17.07 -0.25 -22.72
C GLU A 344 -18.45 -0.88 -22.41
N LEU A 345 -18.60 -1.48 -21.23
CA LEU A 345 -19.88 -1.98 -20.74
C LEU A 345 -20.90 -0.84 -20.61
N ILE A 346 -20.51 0.28 -20.01
CA ILE A 346 -21.39 1.46 -19.85
C ILE A 346 -21.76 2.04 -21.22
N ASN A 347 -20.84 2.08 -22.17
CA ASN A 347 -21.15 2.51 -23.53
C ASN A 347 -22.26 1.68 -24.19
N LYS A 348 -22.31 0.38 -23.93
CA LYS A 348 -23.39 -0.51 -24.41
C LYS A 348 -24.70 -0.36 -23.64
N LEU A 349 -24.67 0.11 -22.40
CA LEU A 349 -25.84 0.23 -21.52
C LEU A 349 -26.50 1.59 -21.56
N LYS A 350 -25.80 2.67 -21.93
CA LYS A 350 -26.28 4.05 -21.80
C LYS A 350 -27.59 4.35 -22.54
N ASP A 351 -27.80 3.72 -23.71
CA ASP A 351 -29.02 3.96 -24.49
C ASP A 351 -30.26 3.32 -23.86
N ALA A 352 -30.09 2.15 -23.24
CA ALA A 352 -31.16 1.46 -22.50
C ALA A 352 -31.38 2.04 -21.08
N PHE A 353 -30.35 2.64 -20.49
CA PHE A 353 -30.34 3.22 -19.17
C PHE A 353 -29.73 4.63 -19.18
N PRO A 354 -30.46 5.66 -19.65
CA PRO A 354 -29.90 7.00 -19.86
C PRO A 354 -29.33 7.68 -18.60
N ASN A 355 -29.76 7.23 -17.41
CA ASN A 355 -29.31 7.77 -16.13
C ASN A 355 -28.30 6.85 -15.40
N ILE A 356 -27.67 5.90 -16.12
CA ILE A 356 -26.67 5.02 -15.52
C ILE A 356 -25.37 5.79 -15.29
N GLU A 357 -24.74 5.59 -14.13
CA GLU A 357 -23.44 6.16 -13.82
C GLU A 357 -22.51 5.08 -13.28
N LEU A 358 -21.27 5.06 -13.76
CA LEU A 358 -20.17 4.29 -13.22
C LEU A 358 -19.20 5.23 -12.48
N HIS A 359 -19.11 5.09 -11.17
CA HIS A 359 -18.17 5.81 -10.34
C HIS A 359 -16.94 4.94 -10.04
N MET A 360 -15.80 5.37 -10.53
CA MET A 360 -14.54 4.64 -10.40
C MET A 360 -13.67 5.31 -9.34
N TYR A 361 -13.38 4.57 -8.25
CA TYR A 361 -12.57 5.04 -7.13
C TYR A 361 -11.22 4.36 -7.15
N GLY A 362 -10.17 5.15 -7.11
CA GLY A 362 -8.81 4.66 -7.10
C GLY A 362 -7.80 5.63 -7.69
N PHE A 363 -6.62 5.13 -7.96
CA PHE A 363 -5.53 5.88 -8.58
C PHE A 363 -4.55 4.90 -9.24
N GLY A 364 -3.75 5.39 -10.17
CA GLY A 364 -2.71 4.58 -10.79
C GLY A 364 -2.30 5.08 -12.16
N LYS A 365 -1.37 4.35 -12.76
CA LYS A 365 -0.73 4.75 -14.03
C LYS A 365 -1.66 4.73 -15.25
N GLU A 366 -2.79 4.02 -15.17
CA GLU A 366 -3.77 3.94 -16.27
C GLU A 366 -4.76 5.13 -16.26
N GLU A 367 -4.68 6.07 -15.30
CA GLU A 367 -5.66 7.16 -15.15
C GLU A 367 -5.83 7.98 -16.43
N GLN A 368 -4.73 8.31 -17.10
CA GLN A 368 -4.76 9.08 -18.34
C GLN A 368 -5.43 8.27 -19.47
N HIS A 369 -5.10 7.01 -19.61
CA HIS A 369 -5.70 6.10 -20.58
C HIS A 369 -7.23 5.92 -20.37
N LEU A 370 -7.66 5.84 -19.11
CA LEU A 370 -9.09 5.80 -18.77
C LEU A 370 -9.79 7.10 -19.17
N LYS A 371 -9.20 8.29 -18.91
CA LYS A 371 -9.74 9.59 -19.33
C LYS A 371 -9.89 9.68 -20.85
N GLU A 372 -8.87 9.30 -21.58
CA GLU A 372 -8.89 9.27 -23.04
C GLU A 372 -10.01 8.37 -23.58
N ARG A 373 -10.17 7.17 -23.02
CA ARG A 373 -11.22 6.25 -23.43
C ARG A 373 -12.63 6.76 -23.15
N ILE A 374 -12.86 7.42 -22.02
CA ILE A 374 -14.12 8.06 -21.67
C ILE A 374 -14.48 9.16 -22.70
N GLN A 375 -13.52 10.00 -23.09
CA GLN A 375 -13.69 11.06 -24.05
C GLN A 375 -13.97 10.52 -25.47
N GLU A 376 -13.20 9.51 -25.92
CA GLU A 376 -13.40 8.86 -27.22
C GLU A 376 -14.83 8.32 -27.40
N LEU A 377 -15.44 7.83 -26.32
CA LEU A 377 -16.78 7.24 -26.33
C LEU A 377 -17.89 8.25 -25.97
N GLY A 378 -17.55 9.50 -25.63
CA GLY A 378 -18.50 10.53 -25.19
C GLY A 378 -19.26 10.15 -23.94
N LEU A 379 -18.54 9.60 -22.93
CA LEU A 379 -19.12 9.02 -21.71
C LEU A 379 -18.93 9.89 -20.46
N GLU A 380 -18.54 11.16 -20.59
CA GLU A 380 -18.19 12.05 -19.46
C GLU A 380 -19.34 12.22 -18.45
N LYS A 381 -20.60 12.03 -18.91
CA LYS A 381 -21.79 12.09 -18.05
C LYS A 381 -22.13 10.73 -17.39
N HIS A 382 -21.55 9.64 -17.87
CA HIS A 382 -21.86 8.27 -17.43
C HIS A 382 -20.72 7.58 -16.68
N VAL A 383 -19.47 8.00 -16.89
CA VAL A 383 -18.30 7.42 -16.25
C VAL A 383 -17.48 8.51 -15.58
N ILE A 384 -17.40 8.44 -14.26
CA ILE A 384 -16.79 9.46 -13.43
C ILE A 384 -15.59 8.87 -12.68
N LEU A 385 -14.37 9.37 -12.97
CA LEU A 385 -13.17 9.04 -12.19
C LEU A 385 -13.14 9.89 -10.93
N ARG A 386 -13.42 9.28 -9.78
CA ARG A 386 -13.52 9.95 -8.47
C ARG A 386 -12.19 10.10 -7.74
N GLY A 387 -11.14 9.42 -8.25
CA GLY A 387 -9.85 9.40 -7.57
C GLY A 387 -9.85 8.56 -6.28
N PHE A 388 -8.86 8.77 -5.44
CA PHE A 388 -8.69 8.05 -4.18
C PHE A 388 -9.50 8.71 -3.07
N LEU A 389 -10.35 7.94 -2.40
CA LEU A 389 -10.98 8.29 -1.13
C LEU A 389 -10.49 7.34 -0.04
N LYS A 390 -10.24 7.89 1.14
CA LYS A 390 -9.81 7.12 2.32
C LYS A 390 -10.96 6.29 2.90
N ASP A 391 -12.14 6.88 2.95
CA ASP A 391 -13.39 6.29 3.41
C ASP A 391 -14.40 6.30 2.25
N LEU A 392 -14.98 5.16 1.97
CA LEU A 392 -15.97 4.94 0.90
C LEU A 392 -17.32 4.52 1.46
N THR A 393 -17.55 4.65 2.76
CA THR A 393 -18.78 4.19 3.42
C THR A 393 -20.03 4.78 2.76
N ASP A 394 -20.08 6.10 2.59
CA ASP A 394 -21.22 6.78 1.96
C ASP A 394 -21.38 6.36 0.49
N GLU A 395 -20.27 6.17 -0.21
CA GLU A 395 -20.26 5.77 -1.61
C GLU A 395 -20.80 4.34 -1.82
N TYR A 396 -20.50 3.43 -0.90
CA TYR A 396 -21.06 2.08 -0.90
C TYR A 396 -22.56 2.09 -0.53
N GLN A 397 -22.98 2.95 0.40
CA GLN A 397 -24.40 3.07 0.77
C GLN A 397 -25.26 3.47 -0.43
N ASP A 398 -24.76 4.35 -1.29
CA ASP A 398 -25.47 4.83 -2.48
C ASP A 398 -25.32 3.91 -3.70
N ALA A 399 -24.43 2.90 -3.63
CA ALA A 399 -24.17 2.05 -4.77
C ALA A 399 -25.27 1.01 -5.02
N TYR A 400 -25.69 0.86 -6.27
CA TYR A 400 -26.65 -0.15 -6.71
C TYR A 400 -26.01 -1.52 -6.97
N LEU A 401 -24.81 -1.52 -7.59
CA LEU A 401 -24.00 -2.72 -7.81
C LEU A 401 -22.52 -2.35 -7.95
N ASN A 402 -21.66 -3.32 -7.76
CA ASN A 402 -20.21 -3.21 -7.94
C ASN A 402 -19.72 -4.07 -9.11
N LEU A 403 -18.71 -3.59 -9.83
CA LEU A 403 -18.07 -4.31 -10.94
C LEU A 403 -16.61 -4.66 -10.63
N ILE A 404 -16.23 -5.91 -10.93
CA ILE A 404 -14.85 -6.40 -10.84
C ILE A 404 -14.48 -7.12 -12.12
N THR A 405 -13.61 -6.49 -12.91
CA THR A 405 -13.11 -7.04 -14.19
C THR A 405 -11.64 -7.46 -14.13
N SER A 406 -11.11 -7.65 -12.94
CA SER A 406 -9.70 -7.97 -12.71
C SER A 406 -9.28 -9.28 -13.39
N ASN A 407 -8.01 -9.36 -13.79
CA ASN A 407 -7.39 -10.60 -14.25
C ASN A 407 -7.10 -11.58 -13.12
N MET A 408 -6.88 -11.06 -11.93
CA MET A 408 -6.56 -11.82 -10.71
C MET A 408 -6.78 -10.96 -9.47
N GLU A 409 -7.12 -11.59 -8.37
CA GLU A 409 -7.24 -11.00 -7.02
C GLU A 409 -6.60 -11.92 -5.98
N GLY A 410 -6.15 -11.37 -4.85
CA GLY A 410 -5.79 -12.17 -3.69
C GLY A 410 -7.02 -12.52 -2.85
N PHE A 411 -7.79 -11.48 -2.47
CA PHE A 411 -9.04 -11.59 -1.71
C PHE A 411 -10.10 -10.61 -2.22
N SER A 412 -9.69 -9.40 -2.62
CA SER A 412 -10.56 -8.27 -2.95
C SER A 412 -11.24 -7.62 -1.74
N LEU A 413 -10.49 -6.77 -1.01
CA LEU A 413 -11.04 -6.00 0.12
C LEU A 413 -12.26 -5.15 -0.30
N ALA A 414 -12.20 -4.54 -1.48
CA ALA A 414 -13.31 -3.75 -2.02
C ALA A 414 -14.59 -4.58 -2.19
N LEU A 415 -14.47 -5.86 -2.57
CA LEU A 415 -15.61 -6.77 -2.66
C LEU A 415 -16.22 -7.02 -1.28
N LEU A 416 -15.42 -7.33 -0.27
CA LEU A 416 -15.90 -7.50 1.10
C LEU A 416 -16.56 -6.21 1.64
N GLU A 417 -16.00 -5.06 1.32
CA GLU A 417 -16.59 -3.76 1.68
C GLU A 417 -17.95 -3.56 1.01
N CYS A 418 -18.09 -3.87 -0.29
CA CYS A 418 -19.37 -3.85 -1.00
C CYS A 418 -20.39 -4.80 -0.35
N GLU A 419 -20.01 -6.05 -0.12
CA GLU A 419 -20.85 -7.04 0.57
C GLU A 419 -21.30 -6.55 1.95
N SER A 420 -20.40 -5.93 2.71
CA SER A 420 -20.71 -5.39 4.04
C SER A 420 -21.74 -4.25 4.00
N HIS A 421 -21.86 -3.54 2.89
CA HIS A 421 -22.87 -2.49 2.68
C HIS A 421 -24.08 -2.99 1.86
N GLY A 422 -24.21 -4.30 1.64
CA GLY A 422 -25.29 -4.88 0.85
C GLY A 422 -25.25 -4.45 -0.62
N VAL A 423 -24.08 -4.29 -1.21
CA VAL A 423 -23.89 -3.97 -2.62
C VAL A 423 -23.55 -5.25 -3.38
N PRO A 424 -24.47 -5.81 -4.19
CA PRO A 424 -24.19 -6.99 -5.00
C PRO A 424 -23.06 -6.72 -5.98
N SER A 425 -22.25 -7.72 -6.24
CA SER A 425 -21.14 -7.61 -7.16
C SER A 425 -21.29 -8.51 -8.37
N ILE A 426 -20.89 -8.01 -9.54
CA ILE A 426 -20.70 -8.83 -10.72
C ILE A 426 -19.21 -8.84 -11.02
N SER A 427 -18.61 -10.03 -10.95
CA SER A 427 -17.17 -10.22 -11.10
C SER A 427 -16.85 -11.26 -12.16
N TYR A 428 -15.70 -11.12 -12.81
CA TYR A 428 -15.13 -12.28 -13.47
C TYR A 428 -14.79 -13.37 -12.45
N ASP A 429 -15.04 -14.63 -12.83
CA ASP A 429 -14.62 -15.79 -12.08
C ASP A 429 -13.12 -15.98 -12.22
N ILE A 430 -12.40 -15.58 -11.22
CA ILE A 430 -10.94 -15.51 -11.19
C ILE A 430 -10.40 -15.95 -9.83
N GLN A 431 -9.17 -16.46 -9.82
CA GLN A 431 -8.45 -16.72 -8.59
C GLN A 431 -8.04 -15.38 -7.92
N TYR A 432 -8.34 -15.21 -6.59
CA TYR A 432 -9.03 -16.14 -5.68
C TYR A 432 -10.27 -15.50 -5.04
N GLY A 433 -10.24 -14.18 -4.83
CA GLY A 433 -11.20 -13.46 -3.99
C GLY A 433 -12.65 -13.58 -4.40
N PRO A 434 -13.02 -13.34 -5.66
CA PRO A 434 -14.43 -13.33 -6.05
C PRO A 434 -15.16 -14.63 -5.72
N GLY A 435 -14.60 -15.79 -6.03
CA GLY A 435 -15.21 -17.08 -5.74
C GLY A 435 -15.30 -17.43 -4.24
N GLU A 436 -14.56 -16.75 -3.37
CA GLU A 436 -14.65 -16.89 -1.91
C GLU A 436 -15.84 -16.11 -1.34
N LEU A 437 -16.17 -14.96 -1.93
CA LEU A 437 -17.15 -14.01 -1.42
C LEU A 437 -18.49 -14.09 -2.18
N ILE A 438 -18.48 -14.25 -3.49
CA ILE A 438 -19.70 -14.31 -4.31
C ILE A 438 -20.22 -15.73 -4.39
N GLN A 439 -21.48 -15.93 -3.97
CA GLN A 439 -22.28 -17.11 -4.23
C GLN A 439 -23.11 -16.80 -5.48
N ASP A 440 -22.70 -17.40 -6.64
CA ASP A 440 -23.32 -17.12 -7.93
C ASP A 440 -24.84 -17.27 -7.92
N GLY A 441 -25.54 -16.24 -8.41
CA GLY A 441 -27.01 -16.18 -8.43
C GLY A 441 -27.68 -15.93 -7.08
N LYS A 442 -26.92 -15.66 -5.99
CA LYS A 442 -27.47 -15.45 -4.66
C LYS A 442 -27.16 -14.05 -4.09
N ASN A 443 -25.89 -13.63 -4.06
CA ASN A 443 -25.46 -12.32 -3.61
C ASN A 443 -24.69 -11.51 -4.69
N GLY A 444 -24.59 -12.08 -5.90
CA GLY A 444 -23.90 -11.52 -7.05
C GLY A 444 -23.83 -12.49 -8.20
N TYR A 445 -23.02 -12.19 -9.18
CA TYR A 445 -22.75 -13.07 -10.29
C TYR A 445 -21.24 -13.27 -10.52
N LEU A 446 -20.83 -14.51 -10.75
CA LEU A 446 -19.53 -14.88 -11.29
C LEU A 446 -19.68 -15.11 -12.80
N VAL A 447 -18.90 -14.42 -13.58
CA VAL A 447 -18.92 -14.47 -15.05
C VAL A 447 -17.58 -14.98 -15.54
N GLU A 448 -17.60 -15.86 -16.51
CA GLU A 448 -16.37 -16.35 -17.16
C GLU A 448 -15.44 -15.17 -17.53
N LYS A 449 -14.16 -15.32 -17.21
CA LYS A 449 -13.16 -14.29 -17.43
C LYS A 449 -13.16 -13.80 -18.89
N ASN A 450 -13.22 -12.48 -19.09
CA ASN A 450 -13.29 -11.80 -20.38
C ASN A 450 -14.58 -12.04 -21.18
N ASN A 451 -15.59 -12.71 -20.62
CA ASN A 451 -16.89 -12.85 -21.28
C ASN A 451 -17.72 -11.56 -21.11
N GLN A 452 -17.40 -10.54 -21.91
CA GLN A 452 -18.07 -9.24 -21.86
C GLN A 452 -19.58 -9.32 -22.21
N HIS A 453 -19.99 -10.31 -23.02
CA HIS A 453 -21.41 -10.49 -23.34
C HIS A 453 -22.17 -10.95 -22.10
N MET A 454 -21.68 -11.96 -21.40
CA MET A 454 -22.32 -12.43 -20.18
C MET A 454 -22.29 -11.37 -19.06
N LEU A 455 -21.19 -10.59 -18.95
CA LEU A 455 -21.09 -9.46 -18.04
C LEU A 455 -22.21 -8.43 -18.31
N PHE A 456 -22.43 -8.07 -19.58
CA PHE A 456 -23.50 -7.18 -20.02
C PHE A 456 -24.88 -7.73 -19.65
N GLU A 457 -25.16 -8.99 -19.95
CA GLU A 457 -26.47 -9.61 -19.66
C GLU A 457 -26.77 -9.66 -18.16
N LYS A 458 -25.76 -9.97 -17.31
CA LYS A 458 -25.93 -10.01 -15.84
C LYS A 458 -26.15 -8.62 -15.24
N VAL A 459 -25.44 -7.61 -15.73
CA VAL A 459 -25.65 -6.21 -15.30
C VAL A 459 -27.05 -5.76 -15.72
N LYS A 460 -27.44 -5.96 -16.98
CA LYS A 460 -28.77 -5.61 -17.50
C LYS A 460 -29.89 -6.31 -16.73
N LEU A 461 -29.70 -7.58 -16.38
CA LEU A 461 -30.66 -8.34 -15.57
C LEU A 461 -30.92 -7.69 -14.20
N LEU A 462 -29.87 -7.32 -13.46
CA LEU A 462 -30.01 -6.66 -12.16
C LEU A 462 -30.60 -5.26 -12.31
N LEU A 463 -30.19 -4.49 -13.32
CA LEU A 463 -30.75 -3.15 -13.58
C LEU A 463 -32.26 -3.18 -13.87
N ASN A 464 -32.77 -4.24 -14.51
CA ASN A 464 -34.17 -4.43 -14.83
C ASN A 464 -34.98 -5.10 -13.73
N ASN A 465 -34.33 -5.64 -12.68
CA ASN A 465 -35.00 -6.41 -11.64
C ASN A 465 -34.64 -5.92 -10.22
N PRO A 466 -35.30 -4.85 -9.74
CA PRO A 466 -35.03 -4.30 -8.40
C PRO A 466 -35.27 -5.31 -7.26
N GLN A 467 -36.23 -6.24 -7.41
CA GLN A 467 -36.51 -7.24 -6.39
C GLN A 467 -35.36 -8.25 -6.28
N LEU A 468 -34.77 -8.64 -7.42
CA LEU A 468 -33.62 -9.51 -7.44
C LEU A 468 -32.40 -8.81 -6.81
N GLN A 469 -32.18 -7.52 -7.14
CA GLN A 469 -31.10 -6.73 -6.54
C GLN A 469 -31.28 -6.62 -5.02
N GLN A 470 -32.51 -6.40 -4.53
CA GLN A 470 -32.80 -6.36 -3.10
C GLN A 470 -32.54 -7.70 -2.42
N SER A 471 -32.93 -8.80 -3.05
CA SER A 471 -32.62 -10.14 -2.54
C SER A 471 -31.12 -10.36 -2.45
N PHE A 472 -30.36 -9.99 -3.50
CA PHE A 472 -28.90 -10.09 -3.48
C PHE A 472 -28.27 -9.21 -2.40
N SER A 473 -28.77 -7.98 -2.24
CA SER A 473 -28.31 -7.06 -1.20
C SER A 473 -28.44 -7.66 0.21
N HIS A 474 -29.53 -8.34 0.51
CA HIS A 474 -29.73 -9.02 1.78
C HIS A 474 -28.68 -10.16 1.98
N HIS A 475 -28.50 -10.98 0.95
CA HIS A 475 -27.53 -12.09 1.03
C HIS A 475 -26.05 -11.61 1.07
N CYS A 476 -25.74 -10.41 0.54
CA CYS A 476 -24.44 -9.77 0.72
C CYS A 476 -24.13 -9.56 2.20
N ILE A 477 -25.07 -8.98 2.96
CA ILE A 477 -24.92 -8.76 4.40
C ILE A 477 -24.74 -10.09 5.14
N GLU A 478 -25.53 -11.13 4.83
CA GLU A 478 -25.36 -12.46 5.41
C GLU A 478 -23.98 -13.05 5.14
N THR A 479 -23.47 -12.86 3.92
CA THR A 479 -22.12 -13.30 3.55
C THR A 479 -21.05 -12.54 4.32
N ALA A 480 -21.15 -11.21 4.38
CA ALA A 480 -20.22 -10.35 5.08
C ALA A 480 -20.09 -10.69 6.58
N GLN A 481 -21.14 -11.21 7.22
CA GLN A 481 -21.09 -11.63 8.62
C GLN A 481 -20.14 -12.79 8.89
N LYS A 482 -19.93 -13.68 7.90
CA LYS A 482 -18.93 -14.76 8.00
C LYS A 482 -17.50 -14.20 8.14
N TYR A 483 -17.33 -12.93 7.75
CA TYR A 483 -16.08 -12.18 7.82
C TYR A 483 -16.13 -11.10 8.91
N SER A 484 -17.01 -11.25 9.92
CA SER A 484 -17.05 -10.32 11.05
C SER A 484 -15.71 -10.30 11.82
N ARG A 485 -15.47 -9.20 12.54
CA ARG A 485 -14.29 -9.05 13.40
C ARG A 485 -14.06 -10.27 14.30
N THR A 486 -15.13 -10.79 14.89
CA THR A 486 -15.07 -11.94 15.80
C THR A 486 -14.64 -13.22 15.06
N GLN A 487 -15.21 -13.48 13.89
CA GLN A 487 -14.85 -14.68 13.11
C GLN A 487 -13.40 -14.62 12.60
N ILE A 488 -12.98 -13.47 12.08
CA ILE A 488 -11.59 -13.31 11.63
C ILE A 488 -10.62 -13.40 12.82
N MET A 489 -10.96 -12.82 13.97
CA MET A 489 -10.11 -12.95 15.15
C MET A 489 -10.03 -14.40 15.68
N LEU A 490 -11.08 -15.18 15.54
CA LEU A 490 -11.04 -16.61 15.88
C LEU A 490 -10.01 -17.37 15.03
N LEU A 491 -9.96 -17.10 13.72
CA LEU A 491 -8.94 -17.68 12.83
C LEU A 491 -7.52 -17.30 13.28
N TRP A 492 -7.30 -16.02 13.62
CA TRP A 492 -6.03 -15.57 14.18
C TRP A 492 -5.69 -16.25 15.50
N LYS A 493 -6.63 -16.36 16.43
CA LYS A 493 -6.42 -17.07 17.72
C LYS A 493 -5.99 -18.52 17.48
N ASN A 494 -6.66 -19.21 16.59
CA ASN A 494 -6.32 -20.61 16.24
C ASN A 494 -4.89 -20.73 15.70
N LEU A 495 -4.48 -19.81 14.83
CA LEU A 495 -3.09 -19.77 14.34
C LEU A 495 -2.10 -19.48 15.48
N LEU A 496 -2.35 -18.45 16.28
CA LEU A 496 -1.41 -17.99 17.30
C LEU A 496 -1.18 -19.03 18.43
N GLN A 497 -2.17 -19.89 18.72
CA GLN A 497 -2.03 -20.98 19.68
C GLN A 497 -0.92 -22.00 19.32
N HIS A 498 -0.54 -22.09 18.04
CA HIS A 498 0.53 -22.98 17.59
C HIS A 498 1.94 -22.37 17.75
N PHE A 499 2.04 -21.10 18.08
CA PHE A 499 3.31 -20.36 18.11
C PHE A 499 3.57 -19.63 19.44
N ASN A 500 2.68 -19.80 20.45
CA ASN A 500 2.83 -19.30 21.82
C ASN A 500 3.45 -20.36 22.74
#